data_d6a322d1427439d061d1adf5bb66bca4
#
_entry.id   d6a322d1427439d061d1adf5bb66bca4
#
_cell.length_a   1.000
_cell.length_b   1.000
_cell.length_c   1.000
_cell.angle_alpha   90.00
_cell.angle_beta   90.00
_cell.angle_gamma   90.00
#
_symmetry.space_group_name_H-M   'P 1'
#
loop_
_entity.id
_entity.type
_entity.pdbx_description
1 polymer ?
#
loop_
_entity_poly.entity_id
_entity_poly.type
_entity_poly.pdbx_seq_one_letter_code
_entity_poly.pdbx_strand_id
1 'polypeptide(L)'
;NSVSALDHDLSRHDGVDRYFVIQQGNGPLNSGTGLFVATTLTNGNYYYAVTTVVNGTEEVTLVPGANTLQIPVAETVSAPQPVFQQTRAVGSKTIEIYTNFISSKYAVGMPLMNKAGFIANDFILFRNNATSGKHPLRIRFHGGGGDFFLNSTSVQGDELNINPEHFLPGGKNAYWWGANENFNILDSDSNESSPINGVNYDFSQQQISRIINWAITNLPVDTNRIYLEGSSMGSIGAYFYALRYP
;
A
#
# COMPACT_ATOMS: atom_id res chain seq x y z
N ASN A 1 -0.63 14.83 15.25
CA ASN A 1 -0.73 13.65 14.36
C ASN A 1 0.30 12.66 14.86
N SER A 2 -0.15 11.66 15.64
CA SER A 2 0.72 10.57 16.04
C SER A 2 1.21 9.88 14.77
N VAL A 3 2.51 9.69 14.65
CA VAL A 3 3.09 8.76 13.71
C VAL A 3 2.60 7.39 14.16
N SER A 4 1.49 6.93 13.60
CA SER A 4 1.06 5.57 13.83
C SER A 4 2.11 4.66 13.24
N ALA A 5 2.53 3.66 13.99
CA ALA A 5 3.30 2.56 13.42
C ALA A 5 2.59 2.12 12.14
N LEU A 6 3.37 1.91 11.09
CA LEU A 6 2.86 1.27 9.88
C LEU A 6 2.19 -0.02 10.32
N ASP A 7 0.90 -0.08 10.12
CA ASP A 7 0.06 -1.16 10.61
C ASP A 7 0.11 -2.35 9.64
N HIS A 8 1.32 -2.65 9.22
CA HIS A 8 1.61 -3.82 8.44
C HIS A 8 1.98 -4.94 9.33
N ASP A 9 1.09 -5.86 9.48
CA ASP A 9 1.37 -7.05 10.20
C ASP A 9 2.08 -8.11 9.34
N LEU A 10 3.29 -7.79 8.88
CA LEU A 10 4.19 -8.81 8.37
C LEU A 10 4.54 -9.83 9.48
N SER A 11 4.28 -9.51 10.76
CA SER A 11 4.50 -10.44 11.88
C SER A 11 3.56 -11.63 11.86
N ARG A 12 2.49 -11.60 11.07
CA ARG A 12 1.65 -12.78 10.82
C ARG A 12 2.39 -13.88 10.05
N HIS A 13 3.51 -13.54 9.46
CA HIS A 13 4.32 -14.48 8.68
C HIS A 13 5.59 -14.79 9.45
N ASP A 14 5.63 -15.96 10.08
CA ASP A 14 6.76 -16.43 10.88
C ASP A 14 8.09 -16.23 10.16
N GLY A 15 9.02 -15.55 10.84
CA GLY A 15 10.38 -15.34 10.39
C GLY A 15 10.58 -14.21 9.38
N VAL A 16 9.63 -13.28 9.25
CA VAL A 16 9.84 -12.04 8.47
C VAL A 16 10.25 -10.92 9.39
N ASP A 17 11.51 -10.51 9.33
CA ASP A 17 11.93 -9.27 9.95
C ASP A 17 11.23 -8.09 9.26
N ARG A 18 10.61 -7.25 10.07
CA ARG A 18 10.04 -6.01 9.60
C ARG A 18 11.12 -4.98 9.43
N TYR A 19 11.25 -4.51 8.22
CA TYR A 19 11.96 -3.27 7.95
C TYR A 19 11.37 -2.58 6.72
N PHE A 20 11.49 -1.27 6.68
CA PHE A 20 10.98 -0.49 5.58
C PHE A 20 12.12 0.13 4.80
N VAL A 21 12.16 -0.18 3.53
CA VAL A 21 12.93 0.57 2.55
C VAL A 21 12.02 1.66 2.01
N ILE A 22 12.36 2.93 2.23
CA ILE A 22 11.52 4.06 1.82
C ILE A 22 11.88 4.61 0.44
N GLN A 23 13.04 4.26 -0.07
CA GLN A 23 13.50 4.65 -1.39
C GLN A 23 14.22 3.50 -2.07
N GLN A 24 13.87 3.25 -3.33
CA GLN A 24 14.45 2.18 -4.13
C GLN A 24 15.99 2.24 -4.13
N GLY A 25 16.61 1.12 -3.78
CA GLY A 25 18.07 0.99 -3.72
C GLY A 25 18.73 1.39 -2.41
N ASN A 26 17.98 1.97 -1.47
CA ASN A 26 18.50 2.26 -0.13
C ASN A 26 18.39 1.04 0.80
N GLY A 27 19.10 1.10 1.92
CA GLY A 27 18.90 0.16 3.01
C GLY A 27 17.60 0.42 3.78
N PRO A 28 17.20 -0.51 4.67
CA PRO A 28 16.03 -0.34 5.51
C PRO A 28 16.24 0.76 6.56
N LEU A 29 15.13 1.32 7.02
CA LEU A 29 15.15 2.24 8.16
C LEU A 29 15.72 1.54 9.40
N ASN A 30 16.50 2.29 10.18
CA ASN A 30 17.02 1.78 11.45
C ASN A 30 15.88 1.47 12.43
N SER A 31 16.10 0.47 13.27
CA SER A 31 15.17 0.17 14.37
C SER A 31 14.93 1.39 15.25
N GLY A 32 13.67 1.63 15.61
CA GLY A 32 13.28 2.81 16.40
C GLY A 32 13.09 4.10 15.61
N THR A 33 13.29 4.07 14.29
CA THR A 33 13.01 5.23 13.43
C THR A 33 11.50 5.31 13.16
N GLY A 34 10.93 6.51 13.33
CA GLY A 34 9.57 6.80 12.90
C GLY A 34 9.50 7.03 11.39
N LEU A 35 8.36 6.72 10.79
CA LEU A 35 8.08 7.00 9.38
C LEU A 35 6.78 7.79 9.25
N PHE A 36 6.84 8.86 8.47
CA PHE A 36 5.67 9.61 8.03
C PHE A 36 5.73 9.80 6.51
N VAL A 37 4.64 9.54 5.85
CA VAL A 37 4.51 9.70 4.40
C VAL A 37 3.65 10.92 4.09
N ALA A 38 4.22 11.89 3.42
CA ALA A 38 3.49 13.02 2.87
C ALA A 38 3.51 12.93 1.34
N THR A 39 2.34 13.00 0.72
CA THR A 39 2.23 13.12 -0.73
C THR A 39 1.87 14.55 -1.08
N THR A 40 2.71 15.22 -1.84
CA THR A 40 2.47 16.59 -2.29
C THR A 40 1.51 16.60 -3.48
N LEU A 41 0.60 17.57 -3.51
CA LEU A 41 -0.38 17.74 -4.59
C LEU A 41 -0.03 18.87 -5.54
N THR A 42 1.05 19.62 -5.25
CA THR A 42 1.56 20.72 -6.09
C THR A 42 3.07 20.65 -6.12
N ASN A 43 3.66 21.01 -7.26
CA ASN A 43 5.10 21.17 -7.34
C ASN A 43 5.54 22.37 -6.51
N GLY A 44 6.69 22.28 -5.85
CA GLY A 44 7.20 23.39 -5.05
C GLY A 44 8.38 23.01 -4.16
N ASN A 45 8.83 24.01 -3.42
CA ASN A 45 9.86 23.83 -2.39
C ASN A 45 9.17 23.75 -1.02
N TYR A 46 9.39 22.64 -0.32
CA TYR A 46 8.72 22.35 0.95
C TYR A 46 9.73 22.25 2.08
N TYR A 47 9.39 22.89 3.21
CA TYR A 47 10.06 22.66 4.49
C TYR A 47 9.21 21.68 5.31
N TYR A 48 9.85 20.67 5.82
CA TYR A 48 9.22 19.71 6.73
C TYR A 48 9.71 19.93 8.15
N ALA A 49 8.80 19.87 9.10
CA ALA A 49 9.09 19.98 10.51
C ALA A 49 8.38 18.88 11.29
N VAL A 50 9.01 18.46 12.39
CA VAL A 50 8.43 17.53 13.36
C VAL A 50 8.28 18.28 14.67
N THR A 51 7.07 18.31 15.19
CA THR A 51 6.73 18.91 16.47
C THR A 51 6.34 17.85 17.48
N THR A 52 6.44 18.17 18.75
CA THR A 52 5.99 17.30 19.85
C THR A 52 4.69 17.84 20.44
N VAL A 53 3.83 16.93 20.86
CA VAL A 53 2.59 17.26 21.59
C VAL A 53 2.71 16.68 22.99
N VAL A 54 2.69 17.55 24.01
CA VAL A 54 2.74 17.15 25.43
C VAL A 54 1.47 17.62 26.12
N ASN A 55 0.74 16.69 26.72
CA ASN A 55 -0.54 16.98 27.39
C ASN A 55 -1.52 17.80 26.54
N GLY A 56 -1.59 17.48 25.24
CA GLY A 56 -2.48 18.15 24.30
C GLY A 56 -1.98 19.51 23.78
N THR A 57 -0.82 19.99 24.23
CA THR A 57 -0.20 21.24 23.76
C THR A 57 0.93 20.92 22.78
N GLU A 58 0.85 21.51 21.59
CA GLU A 58 1.92 21.37 20.58
C GLU A 58 3.03 22.36 20.84
N GLU A 59 4.28 21.88 20.87
CA GLU A 59 5.48 22.72 20.87
C GLU A 59 5.75 23.16 19.43
N VAL A 60 5.55 24.43 19.16
CA VAL A 60 5.63 25.00 17.81
C VAL A 60 6.98 25.66 17.49
N THR A 61 7.94 25.60 18.40
CA THR A 61 9.29 26.17 18.18
C THR A 61 10.00 25.36 17.08
N LEU A 62 10.33 26.02 15.98
CA LEU A 62 11.05 25.42 14.86
C LEU A 62 12.52 25.80 14.91
N VAL A 63 13.39 24.80 14.99
CA VAL A 63 14.84 24.95 15.01
C VAL A 63 15.42 24.28 13.76
N PRO A 64 15.93 25.08 12.79
CA PRO A 64 16.51 24.53 11.56
C PRO A 64 17.66 23.56 11.85
N GLY A 65 17.59 22.40 11.21
CA GLY A 65 18.56 21.30 11.39
C GLY A 65 18.33 20.44 12.63
N ALA A 66 17.38 20.79 13.50
CA ALA A 66 16.97 19.96 14.64
C ALA A 66 15.62 19.30 14.40
N ASN A 67 14.56 20.08 14.34
CA ASN A 67 13.21 19.57 14.12
C ASN A 67 12.54 20.09 12.82
N THR A 68 13.25 20.91 12.06
CA THR A 68 12.86 21.33 10.72
C THR A 68 14.06 21.34 9.77
N LEU A 69 13.79 21.21 8.47
CA LEU A 69 14.83 21.26 7.44
C LEU A 69 15.46 22.65 7.38
N GLN A 70 16.77 22.70 7.18
CA GLN A 70 17.50 23.95 6.89
C GLN A 70 17.32 24.41 5.45
N ILE A 71 17.18 23.46 4.54
CA ILE A 71 17.04 23.68 3.10
C ILE A 71 15.74 22.99 2.68
N PRO A 72 14.92 23.63 1.85
CA PRO A 72 13.68 23.01 1.37
C PRO A 72 13.97 21.84 0.43
N VAL A 73 13.07 20.89 0.39
CA VAL A 73 13.05 19.84 -0.61
C VAL A 73 12.23 20.30 -1.81
N ALA A 74 12.82 20.22 -2.99
CA ALA A 74 12.11 20.45 -4.23
C ALA A 74 11.25 19.20 -4.54
N GLU A 75 9.94 19.34 -4.40
CA GLU A 75 8.98 18.28 -4.65
C GLU A 75 8.35 18.44 -6.03
N THR A 76 8.24 17.32 -6.73
CA THR A 76 7.52 17.22 -8.00
C THR A 76 6.39 16.22 -7.84
N VAL A 77 5.18 16.64 -8.20
CA VAL A 77 4.00 15.76 -8.14
C VAL A 77 4.17 14.60 -9.11
N SER A 78 4.12 13.41 -8.57
CA SER A 78 4.16 12.16 -9.34
C SER A 78 3.27 11.12 -8.68
N ALA A 79 2.84 10.13 -9.45
CA ALA A 79 2.15 8.99 -8.87
C ALA A 79 3.10 8.23 -7.93
N PRO A 80 2.66 7.87 -6.70
CA PRO A 80 3.46 7.04 -5.81
C PRO A 80 3.88 5.74 -6.50
N GLN A 81 5.15 5.41 -6.38
CA GLN A 81 5.72 4.20 -6.97
C GLN A 81 5.97 3.16 -5.88
N PRO A 82 5.66 1.89 -6.13
CA PRO A 82 6.04 0.81 -5.24
C PRO A 82 7.56 0.75 -5.05
N VAL A 83 7.95 0.55 -3.80
CA VAL A 83 9.34 0.41 -3.40
C VAL A 83 9.63 -1.04 -3.05
N PHE A 84 10.65 -1.62 -3.65
CA PHE A 84 11.10 -2.96 -3.33
C PHE A 84 11.59 -3.03 -1.88
N GLN A 85 11.10 -3.99 -1.13
CA GLN A 85 11.45 -4.20 0.27
C GLN A 85 12.49 -5.31 0.41
N GLN A 86 12.19 -6.48 -0.06
CA GLN A 86 13.04 -7.66 0.09
C GLN A 86 12.61 -8.80 -0.83
N THR A 87 13.49 -9.75 -1.01
CA THR A 87 13.16 -11.06 -1.56
C THR A 87 13.05 -12.10 -0.44
N ARG A 88 12.20 -13.10 -0.66
CA ARG A 88 12.06 -14.23 0.24
C ARG A 88 11.92 -15.54 -0.50
N ALA A 89 12.44 -16.58 0.12
CA ALA A 89 12.17 -17.96 -0.32
C ALA A 89 10.84 -18.43 0.28
N VAL A 90 9.96 -18.96 -0.56
CA VAL A 90 8.71 -19.62 -0.17
C VAL A 90 8.69 -20.98 -0.85
N GLY A 91 9.04 -22.03 -0.10
CA GLY A 91 9.31 -23.34 -0.67
C GLY A 91 10.48 -23.28 -1.65
N SER A 92 10.25 -23.71 -2.89
CA SER A 92 11.25 -23.67 -3.96
C SER A 92 11.24 -22.39 -4.79
N LYS A 93 10.42 -21.40 -4.42
CA LYS A 93 10.20 -20.16 -5.19
C LYS A 93 10.79 -18.96 -4.46
N THR A 94 11.11 -17.94 -5.20
CA THR A 94 11.48 -16.63 -4.69
C THR A 94 10.34 -15.65 -4.97
N ILE A 95 9.96 -14.88 -3.96
CA ILE A 95 9.02 -13.79 -4.08
C ILE A 95 9.72 -12.47 -3.83
N GLU A 96 9.23 -11.43 -4.48
CA GLU A 96 9.63 -10.05 -4.26
C GLU A 96 8.50 -9.35 -3.51
N ILE A 97 8.82 -8.67 -2.42
CA ILE A 97 7.87 -7.88 -1.64
C ILE A 97 8.06 -6.42 -1.98
N TYR A 98 6.98 -5.75 -2.27
CA TYR A 98 6.93 -4.31 -2.55
C TYR A 98 5.94 -3.63 -1.61
N THR A 99 6.24 -2.38 -1.25
CA THR A 99 5.33 -1.52 -0.50
C THR A 99 5.07 -0.24 -1.28
N ASN A 100 3.80 0.12 -1.41
CA ASN A 100 3.40 1.39 -1.96
C ASN A 100 3.02 2.34 -0.82
N PHE A 101 3.83 3.38 -0.62
CA PHE A 101 3.59 4.40 0.41
C PHE A 101 2.74 5.52 -0.16
N ILE A 102 1.57 5.75 0.42
CA ILE A 102 0.63 6.77 -0.05
C ILE A 102 0.12 7.59 1.12
N SER A 103 0.19 8.92 1.01
CA SER A 103 -0.53 9.80 1.92
C SER A 103 -2.04 9.63 1.72
N SER A 104 -2.79 9.66 2.79
CA SER A 104 -4.25 9.67 2.74
C SER A 104 -4.82 10.84 1.92
N LYS A 105 -4.09 11.95 1.83
CA LYS A 105 -4.48 13.12 1.03
C LYS A 105 -4.37 12.92 -0.47
N TYR A 106 -3.61 11.92 -0.92
CA TYR A 106 -3.49 11.61 -2.34
C TYR A 106 -4.76 10.96 -2.91
N ALA A 107 -5.51 10.27 -2.07
CA ALA A 107 -6.81 9.73 -2.45
C ALA A 107 -7.84 10.86 -2.41
N VAL A 108 -8.07 11.50 -3.55
CA VAL A 108 -9.06 12.57 -3.69
C VAL A 108 -10.44 12.08 -3.27
N GLY A 109 -11.11 12.83 -2.41
CA GLY A 109 -12.44 12.49 -1.95
C GLY A 109 -12.51 11.44 -0.84
N MET A 110 -11.42 11.19 -0.12
CA MET A 110 -11.39 10.21 0.98
C MET A 110 -11.09 10.87 2.34
N PRO A 111 -12.05 11.57 2.93
CA PRO A 111 -11.84 12.34 4.15
C PRO A 111 -11.44 11.47 5.36
N LEU A 112 -11.89 10.22 5.40
CA LEU A 112 -11.56 9.31 6.49
C LEU A 112 -10.10 8.88 6.48
N MET A 113 -9.56 8.66 5.31
CA MET A 113 -8.16 8.27 5.16
C MET A 113 -7.21 9.37 5.61
N ASN A 114 -7.65 10.63 5.59
CA ASN A 114 -6.87 11.77 6.07
C ASN A 114 -6.52 11.69 7.56
N LYS A 115 -7.28 10.95 8.35
CA LYS A 115 -6.99 10.73 9.78
C LYS A 115 -5.86 9.75 10.02
N ALA A 116 -5.66 8.83 9.11
CA ALA A 116 -4.57 7.85 9.20
C ALA A 116 -3.18 8.43 8.86
N GLY A 117 -3.14 9.59 8.18
CA GLY A 117 -1.90 10.23 7.77
C GLY A 117 -1.28 9.60 6.53
N PHE A 118 -1.05 8.30 6.52
CA PHE A 118 -0.53 7.57 5.36
C PHE A 118 -0.91 6.10 5.40
N ILE A 119 -0.72 5.44 4.25
CA ILE A 119 -0.97 4.02 4.06
C ILE A 119 0.26 3.42 3.42
N ALA A 120 0.65 2.25 3.91
CA ALA A 120 1.62 1.39 3.26
C ALA A 120 0.88 0.13 2.79
N ASN A 121 0.75 -0.02 1.48
CA ASN A 121 0.11 -1.19 0.90
C ASN A 121 1.16 -2.12 0.35
N ASP A 122 1.19 -3.34 0.87
CA ASP A 122 2.09 -4.37 0.40
C ASP A 122 1.48 -5.17 -0.74
N PHE A 123 2.35 -5.69 -1.55
CA PHE A 123 2.05 -6.77 -2.47
C PHE A 123 3.28 -7.62 -2.71
N ILE A 124 3.06 -8.84 -3.10
CA ILE A 124 4.14 -9.71 -3.56
C ILE A 124 4.07 -9.88 -5.07
N LEU A 125 5.24 -9.97 -5.65
CA LEU A 125 5.44 -10.35 -7.04
C LEU A 125 6.13 -11.71 -7.10
N PHE A 126 5.52 -12.63 -7.80
CA PHE A 126 6.17 -13.87 -8.24
C PHE A 126 6.59 -13.73 -9.69
N ARG A 127 7.83 -14.09 -9.93
CA ARG A 127 8.31 -14.37 -11.27
C ARG A 127 8.52 -15.88 -11.37
N ASN A 128 7.81 -16.53 -12.26
CA ASN A 128 8.29 -17.82 -12.70
C ASN A 128 9.59 -17.59 -13.47
N ASN A 129 10.50 -18.56 -13.49
CA ASN A 129 11.80 -18.47 -14.19
C ASN A 129 11.58 -18.02 -15.64
N ALA A 130 11.47 -16.72 -15.79
CA ALA A 130 10.99 -16.10 -16.99
C ALA A 130 11.97 -16.33 -18.13
N THR A 131 11.47 -16.98 -19.14
CA THR A 131 12.01 -16.92 -20.48
C THR A 131 12.01 -15.48 -20.98
N SER A 132 12.77 -15.17 -21.99
CA SER A 132 12.78 -13.84 -22.64
C SER A 132 11.40 -13.53 -23.24
N GLY A 133 10.95 -12.28 -23.17
CA GLY A 133 9.73 -11.82 -23.80
C GLY A 133 8.72 -11.20 -22.84
N LYS A 134 7.52 -10.95 -23.35
CA LYS A 134 6.40 -10.44 -22.54
C LYS A 134 5.57 -11.57 -21.98
N HIS A 135 5.15 -11.42 -20.73
CA HIS A 135 4.46 -12.43 -19.94
C HIS A 135 3.04 -12.01 -19.57
N PRO A 136 2.11 -12.96 -19.44
CA PRO A 136 0.82 -12.67 -18.83
C PRO A 136 1.00 -12.13 -17.43
N LEU A 137 0.13 -11.20 -17.04
CA LEU A 137 0.05 -10.68 -15.67
C LEU A 137 -1.23 -11.22 -15.02
N ARG A 138 -1.08 -11.82 -13.85
CA ARG A 138 -2.20 -12.28 -13.03
C ARG A 138 -2.22 -11.51 -11.71
N ILE A 139 -3.34 -10.87 -11.42
CA ILE A 139 -3.60 -10.22 -10.13
C ILE A 139 -4.50 -11.14 -9.32
N ARG A 140 -4.06 -11.55 -8.13
CA ARG A 140 -4.77 -12.53 -7.30
C ARG A 140 -5.28 -11.88 -6.02
N PHE A 141 -6.58 -11.84 -5.90
CA PHE A 141 -7.29 -11.29 -4.77
C PHE A 141 -7.54 -12.38 -3.73
N HIS A 142 -7.01 -12.22 -2.52
CA HIS A 142 -7.23 -13.22 -1.46
C HIS A 142 -8.65 -13.17 -0.89
N GLY A 143 -9.09 -14.28 -0.29
CA GLY A 143 -10.37 -14.39 0.39
C GLY A 143 -10.36 -13.76 1.79
N GLY A 144 -11.52 -13.73 2.43
CA GLY A 144 -11.64 -13.29 3.81
C GLY A 144 -10.76 -14.11 4.76
N GLY A 145 -10.07 -13.42 5.67
CA GLY A 145 -9.09 -14.04 6.57
C GLY A 145 -7.75 -14.41 5.94
N GLY A 146 -7.60 -14.17 4.63
CA GLY A 146 -6.32 -14.26 3.93
C GLY A 146 -5.57 -12.93 3.93
N ASP A 147 -4.37 -12.96 3.37
CA ASP A 147 -3.55 -11.80 3.11
C ASP A 147 -2.75 -12.01 1.81
N PHE A 148 -1.95 -11.03 1.44
CA PHE A 148 -1.16 -11.07 0.21
C PHE A 148 -0.15 -12.24 0.17
N PHE A 149 0.20 -12.82 1.33
CA PHE A 149 1.14 -13.93 1.44
C PHE A 149 0.48 -15.31 1.25
N LEU A 150 -0.73 -15.51 1.73
CA LEU A 150 -1.38 -16.83 1.78
C LEU A 150 -1.73 -17.42 0.42
N ASN A 151 -1.84 -16.61 -0.61
CA ASN A 151 -2.15 -17.07 -1.97
C ASN A 151 -0.92 -17.37 -2.82
N SER A 152 0.22 -17.44 -2.20
CA SER A 152 1.52 -17.29 -2.83
C SER A 152 2.03 -18.46 -3.68
N THR A 153 1.35 -19.57 -3.77
CA THR A 153 2.08 -20.80 -4.13
C THR A 153 1.86 -21.36 -5.52
N SER A 154 0.86 -20.94 -6.25
CA SER A 154 0.61 -21.49 -7.58
C SER A 154 0.83 -20.45 -8.68
N VAL A 155 2.03 -20.43 -9.23
CA VAL A 155 2.31 -19.74 -10.49
C VAL A 155 2.23 -20.78 -11.59
N GLN A 156 1.42 -20.53 -12.61
CA GLN A 156 1.30 -21.42 -13.76
C GLN A 156 2.15 -20.87 -14.92
N GLY A 157 2.90 -21.77 -15.56
CA GLY A 157 3.63 -21.41 -16.76
C GLY A 157 4.63 -20.27 -16.59
N ASP A 158 4.58 -19.31 -17.50
CA ASP A 158 5.48 -18.14 -17.59
C ASP A 158 4.83 -16.84 -17.06
N GLU A 159 3.77 -16.93 -16.27
CA GLU A 159 3.04 -15.77 -15.76
C GLU A 159 3.83 -14.98 -14.71
N LEU A 160 3.61 -13.65 -14.71
CA LEU A 160 3.89 -12.78 -13.57
C LEU A 160 2.65 -12.77 -12.68
N ASN A 161 2.82 -13.07 -11.39
CA ASN A 161 1.72 -13.04 -10.45
C ASN A 161 1.94 -11.97 -9.40
N ILE A 162 0.91 -11.15 -9.18
CA ILE A 162 0.88 -10.15 -8.12
C ILE A 162 -0.27 -10.46 -7.18
N ASN A 163 0.06 -10.59 -5.89
CA ASN A 163 -0.93 -10.71 -4.83
C ASN A 163 -0.91 -9.41 -4.02
N PRO A 164 -1.87 -8.51 -4.19
CA PRO A 164 -1.97 -7.28 -3.44
C PRO A 164 -2.60 -7.50 -2.07
N GLU A 165 -2.37 -6.55 -1.16
CA GLU A 165 -3.10 -6.38 0.08
C GLU A 165 -4.24 -5.39 -0.08
N HIS A 166 -5.34 -5.57 0.66
CA HIS A 166 -6.48 -4.66 0.62
C HIS A 166 -6.80 -4.00 1.95
N PHE A 167 -6.11 -4.38 3.03
CA PHE A 167 -6.40 -3.83 4.34
C PHE A 167 -6.16 -2.32 4.40
N LEU A 168 -7.07 -1.65 5.07
CA LEU A 168 -6.92 -0.27 5.50
C LEU A 168 -6.10 -0.22 6.79
N PRO A 169 -5.55 0.95 7.18
CA PRO A 169 -4.88 1.12 8.46
C PRO A 169 -5.72 0.57 9.64
N GLY A 170 -5.03 0.01 10.63
CA GLY A 170 -5.68 -0.68 11.74
C GLY A 170 -6.17 -2.09 11.41
N GLY A 171 -5.71 -2.67 10.31
CA GLY A 171 -6.12 -4.03 9.89
C GLY A 171 -7.58 -4.11 9.45
N LYS A 172 -8.19 -2.98 9.10
CA LYS A 172 -9.59 -2.91 8.69
C LYS A 172 -9.80 -3.48 7.30
N ASN A 173 -10.83 -4.29 7.17
CA ASN A 173 -11.13 -4.97 5.92
C ASN A 173 -11.83 -4.02 4.93
N ALA A 174 -11.23 -3.82 3.77
CA ALA A 174 -11.80 -3.01 2.69
C ALA A 174 -12.68 -3.81 1.73
N TYR A 175 -12.78 -5.14 1.89
CA TYR A 175 -13.52 -6.04 1.00
C TYR A 175 -13.18 -5.85 -0.49
N TRP A 176 -11.96 -5.44 -0.80
CA TRP A 176 -11.49 -5.10 -2.15
C TRP A 176 -12.21 -3.91 -2.79
N TRP A 177 -13.03 -3.23 -2.03
CA TRP A 177 -13.75 -2.05 -2.49
C TRP A 177 -13.04 -0.76 -2.07
N GLY A 178 -12.98 -0.51 -0.79
CA GLY A 178 -12.40 0.70 -0.23
C GLY A 178 -12.95 1.04 1.14
N ALA A 179 -13.25 2.31 1.37
CA ALA A 179 -13.73 2.81 2.65
C ALA A 179 -15.05 3.57 2.50
N ASN A 180 -15.88 3.55 3.54
CA ASN A 180 -17.05 4.40 3.68
C ASN A 180 -16.69 5.66 4.48
N GLU A 181 -17.26 6.81 4.17
CA GLU A 181 -16.98 8.08 4.85
C GLU A 181 -17.33 8.08 6.35
N ASN A 182 -18.29 7.25 6.75
CA ASN A 182 -18.70 7.10 8.13
C ASN A 182 -17.81 6.10 8.93
N PHE A 183 -16.87 5.47 8.26
CA PHE A 183 -15.99 4.51 8.85
C PHE A 183 -14.75 5.19 9.44
N ASN A 184 -14.59 5.14 10.76
CA ASN A 184 -13.39 5.65 11.40
C ASN A 184 -12.32 4.57 11.53
N ILE A 185 -11.32 4.61 10.65
CA ILE A 185 -10.22 3.64 10.63
C ILE A 185 -9.33 3.67 11.88
N LEU A 186 -9.42 4.74 12.68
CA LEU A 186 -8.66 4.88 13.93
C LEU A 186 -9.47 4.39 15.14
N ASP A 187 -10.74 4.05 14.94
CA ASP A 187 -11.59 3.58 16.02
C ASP A 187 -11.38 2.08 16.25
N SER A 188 -10.99 1.72 17.47
CA SER A 188 -10.82 0.32 17.88
C SER A 188 -12.15 -0.45 17.91
N ASP A 189 -13.23 0.28 18.19
CA ASP A 189 -14.59 -0.28 18.25
C ASP A 189 -15.30 -0.18 16.91
N SER A 190 -14.63 -0.55 15.85
CA SER A 190 -15.25 -0.55 14.54
C SER A 190 -16.52 -1.39 14.55
N ASN A 191 -17.56 -0.78 15.02
CA ASN A 191 -18.90 -1.26 14.77
C ASN A 191 -19.09 -1.11 13.26
N GLU A 192 -18.76 -2.15 12.51
CA GLU A 192 -18.99 -2.25 11.08
C GLU A 192 -20.48 -2.11 10.75
N SER A 193 -21.28 -1.80 11.77
CA SER A 193 -22.72 -1.87 11.75
C SER A 193 -23.40 -0.81 10.90
N SER A 194 -22.71 0.11 10.25
CA SER A 194 -23.47 1.06 9.45
C SER A 194 -22.71 1.81 8.34
N PRO A 195 -22.26 1.15 7.28
CA PRO A 195 -21.96 1.82 6.02
C PRO A 195 -23.24 2.15 5.22
N ILE A 196 -24.43 2.01 5.81
CA ILE A 196 -25.71 2.14 5.08
C ILE A 196 -25.96 3.57 4.62
N ASN A 197 -25.43 4.55 5.35
CA ASN A 197 -25.58 5.97 5.04
C ASN A 197 -24.19 6.59 4.88
N GLY A 198 -23.75 6.83 3.71
CA GLY A 198 -22.48 7.48 3.45
C GLY A 198 -21.92 7.17 2.07
N VAL A 199 -20.95 7.96 1.65
CA VAL A 199 -20.28 7.76 0.38
C VAL A 199 -19.21 6.69 0.53
N ASN A 200 -19.23 5.73 -0.37
CA ASN A 200 -18.16 4.73 -0.47
C ASN A 200 -17.10 5.22 -1.45
N TYR A 201 -15.84 5.13 -1.02
CA TYR A 201 -14.68 5.46 -1.82
C TYR A 201 -13.93 4.20 -2.24
N ASP A 202 -13.62 4.08 -3.50
CA ASP A 202 -13.01 2.92 -4.14
C ASP A 202 -11.49 2.83 -3.95
N PHE A 203 -11.01 3.15 -2.77
CA PHE A 203 -9.58 3.25 -2.46
C PHE A 203 -8.81 1.99 -2.85
N SER A 204 -9.29 0.82 -2.47
CA SER A 204 -8.60 -0.45 -2.77
C SER A 204 -8.56 -0.73 -4.27
N GLN A 205 -9.61 -0.39 -5.01
CA GLN A 205 -9.61 -0.54 -6.47
C GLN A 205 -8.61 0.41 -7.14
N GLN A 206 -8.51 1.64 -6.66
CA GLN A 206 -7.49 2.58 -7.15
C GLN A 206 -6.07 2.07 -6.87
N GLN A 207 -5.85 1.40 -5.75
CA GLN A 207 -4.57 0.75 -5.45
C GLN A 207 -4.23 -0.35 -6.44
N ILE A 208 -5.20 -1.21 -6.75
CA ILE A 208 -5.03 -2.26 -7.77
C ILE A 208 -4.66 -1.63 -9.12
N SER A 209 -5.36 -0.57 -9.52
CA SER A 209 -5.04 0.14 -10.78
C SER A 209 -3.60 0.68 -10.79
N ARG A 210 -3.13 1.25 -9.67
CA ARG A 210 -1.73 1.73 -9.55
C ARG A 210 -0.73 0.58 -9.67
N ILE A 211 -0.98 -0.54 -9.00
CA ILE A 211 -0.13 -1.73 -9.07
C ILE A 211 -0.07 -2.29 -10.49
N ILE A 212 -1.20 -2.39 -11.18
CA ILE A 212 -1.26 -2.85 -12.58
C ILE A 212 -0.47 -1.89 -13.49
N ASN A 213 -0.69 -0.58 -13.37
CA ASN A 213 0.02 0.41 -14.16
C ASN A 213 1.53 0.39 -13.91
N TRP A 214 1.94 0.22 -12.65
CA TRP A 214 3.35 0.04 -12.31
C TRP A 214 3.92 -1.22 -12.95
N ALA A 215 3.19 -2.34 -12.89
CA ALA A 215 3.63 -3.59 -13.48
C ALA A 215 3.79 -3.47 -14.99
N ILE A 216 2.84 -2.86 -15.68
CA ILE A 216 2.90 -2.61 -17.14
C ILE A 216 4.14 -1.77 -17.51
N THR A 217 4.48 -0.80 -16.67
CA THR A 217 5.59 0.12 -16.94
C THR A 217 6.96 -0.49 -16.61
N ASN A 218 7.04 -1.31 -15.55
CA ASN A 218 8.32 -1.74 -14.97
C ASN A 218 8.64 -3.22 -15.19
N LEU A 219 7.68 -4.02 -15.64
CA LEU A 219 7.83 -5.45 -15.86
C LEU A 219 7.53 -5.80 -17.32
N PRO A 220 8.05 -6.93 -17.81
CA PRO A 220 7.79 -7.38 -19.17
C PRO A 220 6.37 -7.96 -19.33
N VAL A 221 5.34 -7.14 -19.07
CA VAL A 221 3.93 -7.52 -19.14
C VAL A 221 3.45 -7.52 -20.58
N ASP A 222 2.73 -8.56 -20.96
CA ASP A 222 1.87 -8.55 -22.15
C ASP A 222 0.52 -7.92 -21.79
N THR A 223 0.31 -6.70 -22.21
CA THR A 223 -0.89 -5.92 -21.91
C THR A 223 -2.18 -6.49 -22.50
N ASN A 224 -2.09 -7.45 -23.42
CA ASN A 224 -3.24 -8.18 -23.95
C ASN A 224 -3.63 -9.40 -23.12
N ARG A 225 -2.81 -9.73 -22.08
CA ARG A 225 -2.98 -10.91 -21.23
C ARG A 225 -2.88 -10.53 -19.77
N ILE A 226 -3.81 -9.69 -19.30
CA ILE A 226 -3.94 -9.33 -17.89
C ILE A 226 -5.18 -10.05 -17.33
N TYR A 227 -4.96 -10.85 -16.29
CA TYR A 227 -5.99 -11.68 -15.69
C TYR A 227 -6.22 -11.30 -14.23
N LEU A 228 -7.48 -11.33 -13.81
CA LEU A 228 -7.88 -11.19 -12.43
C LEU A 228 -8.34 -12.55 -11.90
N GLU A 229 -7.88 -12.93 -10.75
CA GLU A 229 -8.26 -14.15 -10.05
C GLU A 229 -8.61 -13.83 -8.61
N GLY A 230 -9.63 -14.47 -8.07
CA GLY A 230 -10.00 -14.27 -6.68
C GLY A 230 -10.69 -15.50 -6.10
N SER A 231 -10.63 -15.63 -4.77
CA SER A 231 -11.33 -16.67 -4.03
C SER A 231 -12.24 -16.03 -2.99
N SER A 232 -13.48 -16.51 -2.86
CA SER A 232 -14.45 -16.00 -1.88
C SER A 232 -14.61 -14.47 -2.00
N MET A 233 -14.31 -13.72 -0.94
CA MET A 233 -14.29 -12.25 -0.93
C MET A 233 -13.43 -11.69 -2.07
N GLY A 234 -12.31 -12.31 -2.39
CA GLY A 234 -11.45 -11.91 -3.51
C GLY A 234 -12.12 -12.07 -4.88
N SER A 235 -12.99 -13.06 -5.05
CA SER A 235 -13.79 -13.21 -6.29
C SER A 235 -14.74 -12.03 -6.49
N ILE A 236 -15.35 -11.56 -5.40
CA ILE A 236 -16.21 -10.36 -5.43
C ILE A 236 -15.37 -9.15 -5.83
N GLY A 237 -14.20 -8.98 -5.21
CA GLY A 237 -13.26 -7.90 -5.55
C GLY A 237 -12.83 -7.91 -7.00
N ALA A 238 -12.40 -9.06 -7.50
CA ALA A 238 -12.00 -9.22 -8.90
C ALA A 238 -13.14 -8.91 -9.88
N TYR A 239 -14.35 -9.39 -9.57
CA TYR A 239 -15.54 -9.14 -10.38
C TYR A 239 -15.89 -7.65 -10.44
N PHE A 240 -15.98 -6.96 -9.30
CA PHE A 240 -16.28 -5.53 -9.26
C PHE A 240 -15.20 -4.69 -9.92
N TYR A 241 -13.94 -5.07 -9.74
CA TYR A 241 -12.84 -4.38 -10.41
C TYR A 241 -12.96 -4.51 -11.93
N ALA A 242 -13.18 -5.71 -12.45
CA ALA A 242 -13.32 -5.94 -13.89
C ALA A 242 -14.51 -5.21 -14.53
N LEU A 243 -15.62 -5.06 -13.79
CA LEU A 243 -16.78 -4.28 -14.27
C LEU A 243 -16.50 -2.78 -14.35
N ARG A 244 -15.64 -2.27 -13.49
CA ARG A 244 -15.35 -0.84 -13.40
C ARG A 244 -14.19 -0.41 -14.28
N TYR A 245 -13.22 -1.29 -14.46
CA TYR A 245 -12.00 -1.06 -15.23
C TYR A 245 -11.84 -2.17 -16.28
N PRO A 246 -12.65 -2.12 -17.36
CA PRO A 246 -12.67 -3.16 -18.41
C PRO A 246 -11.38 -3.18 -19.26
#